data_e532a2345ed774c02a16c9a7c4d59ace
#
_entry.id   e532a2345ed774c02a16c9a7c4d59ace
#
_cell.length_a   1.000
_cell.length_b   1.000
_cell.length_c   1.000
_cell.angle_alpha   90.00
_cell.angle_beta   90.00
_cell.angle_gamma   90.00
#
_symmetry.space_group_name_H-M   'P 1'
#
loop_
_entity.id
_entity.type
_entity.pdbx_description
1 polymer ?
#
loop_
_entity_poly.entity_id
_entity_poly.type
_entity_poly.pdbx_seq_one_letter_code
_entity_poly.pdbx_strand_id
1 'polypeptide(L)'
;MVRIELYDLLGKTQEYIAKYYATALTDEQKHDQLKAYIEKYILDGGFLVHGFTEEELINRLYAEMVEYSILTPFLGSPDIDEININAWDDITLTYSDGRMEKLEEHFRSPQHAIDIVKRLLHHSGMIIDNATPIAQGHLPGNTRITAIKSPVVDEEAGISVSIRLLHPQRVDRKHIIESGMATEEMIAFLEMCIRYGVSVVIAGRTSSGKTTLMNALLSSIPDDKRIYTIESGARELFLVKKNRFGDTLNNVVHTLSRPSENSAYRHSF
;
A
#
# COMPACT_ATOMS: atom_id res chain seq x y z
N MET A 1 16.00 3.47 -36.08
CA MET A 1 15.83 3.64 -34.61
C MET A 1 15.67 5.12 -34.34
N VAL A 2 14.58 5.52 -33.69
CA VAL A 2 14.22 6.92 -33.41
C VAL A 2 14.48 7.20 -31.94
N ARG A 3 15.41 8.09 -31.62
CA ARG A 3 15.62 8.54 -30.24
C ARG A 3 14.54 9.55 -29.88
N ILE A 4 13.89 9.38 -28.73
CA ILE A 4 12.79 10.18 -28.26
C ILE A 4 12.85 10.29 -26.74
N GLU A 5 12.33 11.38 -26.18
CA GLU A 5 12.18 11.52 -24.73
C GLU A 5 11.00 10.68 -24.23
N LEU A 6 11.12 10.16 -22.98
CA LEU A 6 10.13 9.23 -22.39
C LEU A 6 8.70 9.76 -22.46
N TYR A 7 8.49 11.01 -22.06
CA TYR A 7 7.15 11.58 -21.98
C TYR A 7 6.56 11.98 -23.33
N ASP A 8 7.40 12.28 -24.32
CA ASP A 8 6.96 12.48 -25.71
C ASP A 8 6.51 11.16 -26.31
N LEU A 9 7.23 10.08 -26.02
CA LEU A 9 6.86 8.74 -26.44
C LEU A 9 5.57 8.27 -25.72
N LEU A 10 5.42 8.57 -24.42
CA LEU A 10 4.22 8.29 -23.66
C LEU A 10 2.99 8.95 -24.31
N GLY A 11 3.07 10.24 -24.65
CA GLY A 11 1.98 10.95 -25.33
C GLY A 11 1.58 10.27 -26.64
N LYS A 12 2.55 9.93 -27.49
CA LYS A 12 2.30 9.23 -28.76
C LYS A 12 1.72 7.83 -28.55
N THR A 13 2.21 7.12 -27.55
CA THR A 13 1.68 5.78 -27.21
C THR A 13 0.25 5.87 -26.73
N GLN A 14 -0.07 6.86 -25.88
CA GLN A 14 -1.44 7.12 -25.42
C GLN A 14 -2.40 7.43 -26.58
N GLU A 15 -2.00 8.28 -27.52
CA GLU A 15 -2.78 8.59 -28.72
C GLU A 15 -2.99 7.35 -29.59
N TYR A 16 -1.96 6.55 -29.79
CA TYR A 16 -2.03 5.32 -30.54
C TYR A 16 -3.01 4.32 -29.91
N ILE A 17 -2.87 4.06 -28.61
CA ILE A 17 -3.73 3.13 -27.88
C ILE A 17 -5.18 3.66 -27.83
N ALA A 18 -5.39 4.94 -27.55
CA ALA A 18 -6.73 5.55 -27.55
C ALA A 18 -7.41 5.45 -28.90
N LYS A 19 -6.66 5.57 -29.97
CA LYS A 19 -7.21 5.49 -31.35
C LYS A 19 -7.57 4.07 -31.78
N TYR A 20 -6.74 3.09 -31.46
CA TYR A 20 -6.88 1.73 -32.00
C TYR A 20 -7.34 0.70 -30.98
N TYR A 21 -7.16 0.94 -29.70
CA TYR A 21 -7.35 -0.03 -28.62
C TYR A 21 -7.98 0.58 -27.35
N ALA A 22 -8.86 1.57 -27.51
CA ALA A 22 -9.45 2.33 -26.39
C ALA A 22 -10.05 1.44 -25.28
N THR A 23 -10.65 0.30 -25.64
CA THR A 23 -11.22 -0.65 -24.68
C THR A 23 -10.17 -1.32 -23.78
N ALA A 24 -8.92 -1.37 -24.20
CA ALA A 24 -7.84 -1.94 -23.39
C ALA A 24 -7.38 -1.02 -22.25
N LEU A 25 -7.72 0.28 -22.29
CA LEU A 25 -7.45 1.24 -21.22
C LEU A 25 -8.51 1.20 -20.11
N THR A 26 -9.73 0.79 -20.44
CA THR A 26 -10.89 0.88 -19.53
C THR A 26 -11.32 -0.46 -18.93
N ASP A 27 -10.83 -1.57 -19.48
CA ASP A 27 -11.18 -2.92 -19.08
C ASP A 27 -9.96 -3.61 -18.45
N GLU A 28 -9.98 -3.76 -17.12
CA GLU A 28 -8.91 -4.41 -16.37
C GLU A 28 -8.59 -5.83 -16.87
N GLN A 29 -9.57 -6.56 -17.40
CA GLN A 29 -9.35 -7.90 -17.96
C GLN A 29 -8.53 -7.89 -19.25
N LYS A 30 -8.33 -6.71 -19.86
CA LYS A 30 -7.55 -6.52 -21.10
C LYS A 30 -6.19 -5.86 -20.86
N HIS A 31 -5.79 -5.64 -19.61
CA HIS A 31 -4.52 -5.02 -19.30
C HIS A 31 -3.31 -5.82 -19.82
N ASP A 32 -3.38 -7.17 -19.82
CA ASP A 32 -2.33 -7.99 -20.43
C ASP A 32 -2.20 -7.73 -21.93
N GLN A 33 -3.33 -7.50 -22.62
CA GLN A 33 -3.34 -7.17 -24.05
C GLN A 33 -2.78 -5.76 -24.31
N LEU A 34 -3.00 -4.82 -23.37
CA LEU A 34 -2.45 -3.47 -23.47
C LEU A 34 -0.94 -3.48 -23.53
N LYS A 35 -0.29 -4.28 -22.69
CA LYS A 35 1.17 -4.42 -22.69
C LYS A 35 1.68 -4.90 -24.05
N ALA A 36 1.03 -5.90 -24.66
CA ALA A 36 1.38 -6.40 -25.99
C ALA A 36 1.17 -5.32 -27.09
N TYR A 37 0.16 -4.46 -26.96
CA TYR A 37 -0.04 -3.36 -27.91
C TYR A 37 1.01 -2.26 -27.78
N ILE A 38 1.45 -1.96 -26.56
CA ILE A 38 2.57 -1.03 -26.29
C ILE A 38 3.86 -1.59 -26.90
N GLU A 39 4.17 -2.87 -26.62
CA GLU A 39 5.32 -3.57 -27.18
C GLU A 39 5.35 -3.49 -28.71
N LYS A 40 4.23 -3.86 -29.34
CA LYS A 40 4.10 -3.78 -30.80
C LYS A 40 4.38 -2.35 -31.31
N TYR A 41 3.80 -1.34 -30.66
CA TYR A 41 3.99 0.06 -31.08
C TYR A 41 5.45 0.51 -30.98
N ILE A 42 6.14 0.11 -29.90
CA ILE A 42 7.55 0.43 -29.68
C ILE A 42 8.43 -0.22 -30.74
N LEU A 43 8.20 -1.53 -30.99
CA LEU A 43 8.96 -2.31 -31.99
C LEU A 43 8.73 -1.79 -33.41
N ASP A 44 7.48 -1.60 -33.82
CA ASP A 44 7.11 -1.11 -35.16
C ASP A 44 7.68 0.30 -35.42
N GLY A 45 7.71 1.15 -34.39
CA GLY A 45 8.24 2.50 -34.48
C GLY A 45 9.77 2.60 -34.33
N GLY A 46 10.42 1.53 -33.86
CA GLY A 46 11.86 1.51 -33.60
C GLY A 46 12.30 2.59 -32.59
N PHE A 47 11.48 2.87 -31.58
CA PHE A 47 11.75 3.92 -30.60
C PHE A 47 12.78 3.48 -29.57
N LEU A 48 13.65 4.44 -29.19
CA LEU A 48 14.65 4.27 -28.14
C LEU A 48 14.60 5.46 -27.18
N VAL A 49 14.55 5.18 -25.90
CA VAL A 49 14.65 6.16 -24.82
C VAL A 49 15.98 5.94 -24.09
N HIS A 50 16.71 7.02 -23.85
CA HIS A 50 17.99 6.94 -23.14
C HIS A 50 17.80 6.39 -21.72
N GLY A 51 18.65 5.45 -21.31
CA GLY A 51 18.62 4.86 -19.97
C GLY A 51 17.62 3.73 -19.77
N PHE A 52 16.88 3.31 -20.80
CA PHE A 52 15.92 2.22 -20.73
C PHE A 52 16.30 1.09 -21.72
N THR A 53 16.22 -0.13 -21.26
CA THR A 53 16.08 -1.29 -22.12
C THR A 53 14.68 -1.31 -22.72
N GLU A 54 14.45 -2.13 -23.74
CA GLU A 54 13.13 -2.26 -24.38
C GLU A 54 12.07 -2.74 -23.38
N GLU A 55 12.39 -3.74 -22.56
CA GLU A 55 11.48 -4.28 -21.55
C GLU A 55 11.16 -3.27 -20.45
N GLU A 56 12.16 -2.56 -19.94
CA GLU A 56 11.98 -1.49 -18.97
C GLU A 56 11.11 -0.35 -19.52
N LEU A 57 11.31 0.00 -20.79
CA LEU A 57 10.53 1.04 -21.46
C LEU A 57 9.06 0.64 -21.60
N ILE A 58 8.79 -0.59 -22.01
CA ILE A 58 7.42 -1.13 -22.11
C ILE A 58 6.75 -1.14 -20.74
N ASN A 59 7.43 -1.64 -19.71
CA ASN A 59 6.94 -1.67 -18.35
C ASN A 59 6.66 -0.27 -17.83
N ARG A 60 7.55 0.69 -18.11
CA ARG A 60 7.39 2.08 -17.70
C ARG A 60 6.18 2.74 -18.36
N LEU A 61 6.02 2.61 -19.67
CA LEU A 61 4.87 3.17 -20.39
C LEU A 61 3.56 2.55 -19.90
N TYR A 62 3.57 1.25 -19.65
CA TYR A 62 2.41 0.57 -19.09
C TYR A 62 2.06 1.11 -17.69
N ALA A 63 3.04 1.25 -16.80
CA ALA A 63 2.84 1.79 -15.47
C ALA A 63 2.29 3.23 -15.48
N GLU A 64 2.78 4.07 -16.40
CA GLU A 64 2.27 5.43 -16.58
C GLU A 64 0.80 5.46 -17.06
N MET A 65 0.40 4.50 -17.87
CA MET A 65 -0.93 4.47 -18.48
C MET A 65 -2.02 3.89 -17.57
N VAL A 66 -1.73 2.81 -16.86
CA VAL A 66 -2.76 2.05 -16.10
C VAL A 66 -2.38 1.73 -14.67
N GLU A 67 -1.10 1.78 -14.29
CA GLU A 67 -0.64 1.56 -12.92
C GLU A 67 -0.32 2.89 -12.21
N TYR A 68 0.70 2.89 -11.38
CA TYR A 68 1.00 3.99 -10.46
C TYR A 68 2.33 4.68 -10.75
N SER A 69 2.74 4.70 -12.03
CA SER A 69 3.96 5.38 -12.49
C SER A 69 5.19 4.88 -11.72
N ILE A 70 6.00 5.80 -11.21
CA ILE A 70 7.22 5.51 -10.43
C ILE A 70 6.95 4.73 -9.13
N LEU A 71 5.73 4.72 -8.61
CA LEU A 71 5.39 3.99 -7.37
C LEU A 71 5.17 2.50 -7.61
N THR A 72 4.86 2.09 -8.84
CA THR A 72 4.50 0.70 -9.16
C THR A 72 5.47 -0.35 -8.63
N PRO A 73 6.80 -0.24 -8.80
CA PRO A 73 7.73 -1.26 -8.33
C PRO A 73 7.83 -1.35 -6.80
N PHE A 74 7.42 -0.30 -6.08
CA PHE A 74 7.56 -0.22 -4.63
C PHE A 74 6.34 -0.68 -3.87
N LEU A 75 5.13 -0.52 -4.45
CA LEU A 75 3.86 -0.83 -3.77
C LEU A 75 3.67 -2.32 -3.42
N GLY A 76 4.38 -3.22 -4.07
CA GLY A 76 4.35 -4.66 -3.78
C GLY A 76 5.65 -5.21 -3.19
N SER A 77 6.63 -4.36 -2.91
CA SER A 77 7.94 -4.80 -2.44
C SER A 77 7.88 -5.29 -0.98
N PRO A 78 8.38 -6.48 -0.67
CA PRO A 78 8.40 -7.01 0.68
C PRO A 78 9.42 -6.29 1.60
N ASP A 79 10.35 -5.55 1.04
CA ASP A 79 11.44 -4.92 1.76
C ASP A 79 11.16 -3.46 2.13
N ILE A 80 10.03 -2.89 1.66
CA ILE A 80 9.66 -1.50 1.91
C ILE A 80 8.50 -1.45 2.90
N ASP A 81 8.69 -0.75 4.00
CA ASP A 81 7.67 -0.54 5.02
C ASP A 81 6.84 0.71 4.74
N GLU A 82 7.46 1.77 4.21
CA GLU A 82 6.78 3.04 4.01
C GLU A 82 7.28 3.79 2.77
N ILE A 83 6.34 4.42 2.05
CA ILE A 83 6.60 5.34 0.95
C ILE A 83 6.02 6.70 1.35
N ASN A 84 6.87 7.71 1.48
CA ASN A 84 6.47 9.08 1.80
C ASN A 84 6.69 9.99 0.59
N ILE A 85 5.62 10.57 0.08
CA ILE A 85 5.62 11.61 -0.94
C ILE A 85 5.41 12.94 -0.21
N ASN A 86 6.46 13.72 -0.04
CA ASN A 86 6.40 15.05 0.59
C ASN A 86 5.96 16.11 -0.43
N ALA A 87 6.39 15.95 -1.68
CA ALA A 87 6.03 16.73 -2.84
C ALA A 87 6.17 15.85 -4.11
N TRP A 88 5.72 16.34 -5.24
CA TRP A 88 5.82 15.62 -6.53
C TRP A 88 7.27 15.23 -6.91
N ASP A 89 8.26 15.96 -6.42
CA ASP A 89 9.70 15.80 -6.65
C ASP A 89 10.47 15.36 -5.38
N ASP A 90 9.77 15.07 -4.27
CA ASP A 90 10.36 14.63 -3.01
C ASP A 90 9.70 13.36 -2.50
N ILE A 91 10.30 12.22 -2.82
CA ILE A 91 9.80 10.90 -2.47
C ILE A 91 10.87 10.17 -1.67
N THR A 92 10.47 9.63 -0.52
CA THR A 92 11.35 8.89 0.38
C THR A 92 10.78 7.50 0.64
N LEU A 93 11.62 6.48 0.52
CA LEU A 93 11.33 5.10 0.90
C LEU A 93 11.92 4.81 2.28
N THR A 94 11.19 4.07 3.09
CA THR A 94 11.70 3.48 4.34
C THR A 94 11.64 1.97 4.21
N TYR A 95 12.78 1.34 4.35
CA TYR A 95 12.95 -0.12 4.26
C TYR A 95 12.69 -0.79 5.61
N SER A 96 12.40 -2.09 5.59
CA SER A 96 12.14 -2.90 6.79
C SER A 96 13.32 -3.01 7.75
N ASP A 97 14.55 -2.76 7.27
CA ASP A 97 15.77 -2.66 8.08
C ASP A 97 15.94 -1.27 8.75
N GLY A 98 15.04 -0.34 8.49
CA GLY A 98 15.07 1.04 9.00
C GLY A 98 15.88 2.02 8.15
N ARG A 99 16.49 1.57 7.05
CA ARG A 99 17.18 2.44 6.10
C ARG A 99 16.18 3.34 5.40
N MET A 100 16.54 4.59 5.20
CA MET A 100 15.76 5.55 4.42
C MET A 100 16.52 5.94 3.16
N GLU A 101 15.80 6.02 2.06
CA GLU A 101 16.36 6.39 0.75
C GLU A 101 15.45 7.41 0.07
N LYS A 102 16.05 8.50 -0.38
CA LYS A 102 15.36 9.48 -1.22
C LYS A 102 15.47 9.03 -2.67
N LEU A 103 14.34 8.94 -3.38
CA LEU A 103 14.35 8.57 -4.80
C LEU A 103 14.93 9.72 -5.63
N GLU A 104 15.79 9.39 -6.57
CA GLU A 104 16.25 10.31 -7.61
C GLU A 104 15.14 10.54 -8.66
N GLU A 105 14.33 9.54 -8.89
CA GLU A 105 13.20 9.59 -9.81
C GLU A 105 11.99 10.23 -9.14
N HIS A 106 11.28 11.10 -9.86
CA HIS A 106 10.14 11.85 -9.33
C HIS A 106 9.00 11.94 -10.37
N PHE A 107 7.83 12.40 -9.95
CA PHE A 107 6.72 12.65 -10.86
C PHE A 107 7.07 13.81 -11.81
N ARG A 108 6.38 13.88 -12.94
CA ARG A 108 6.64 14.92 -13.96
C ARG A 108 6.25 16.33 -13.52
N SER A 109 5.24 16.43 -12.67
CA SER A 109 4.67 17.69 -12.19
C SER A 109 3.78 17.49 -10.97
N PRO A 110 3.42 18.55 -10.23
CA PRO A 110 2.42 18.46 -9.15
C PRO A 110 1.11 17.81 -9.60
N GLN A 111 0.59 18.18 -10.77
CA GLN A 111 -0.65 17.61 -11.30
C GLN A 111 -0.52 16.13 -11.64
N HIS A 112 0.62 15.70 -12.19
CA HIS A 112 0.88 14.28 -12.46
C HIS A 112 0.86 13.45 -11.17
N ALA A 113 1.51 13.93 -10.11
CA ALA A 113 1.48 13.27 -8.79
C ALA A 113 0.03 13.13 -8.26
N ILE A 114 -0.76 14.21 -8.36
CA ILE A 114 -2.17 14.21 -7.96
C ILE A 114 -2.96 13.17 -8.75
N ASP A 115 -2.76 13.07 -10.07
CA ASP A 115 -3.52 12.16 -10.93
C ASP A 115 -3.17 10.68 -10.65
N ILE A 116 -1.89 10.39 -10.42
CA ILE A 116 -1.45 9.03 -10.02
C ILE A 116 -2.02 8.65 -8.65
N VAL A 117 -1.96 9.55 -7.67
CA VAL A 117 -2.51 9.28 -6.33
C VAL A 117 -4.03 9.14 -6.36
N LYS A 118 -4.75 9.95 -7.16
CA LYS A 118 -6.19 9.78 -7.38
C LYS A 118 -6.51 8.41 -7.96
N ARG A 119 -5.74 7.93 -8.94
CA ARG A 119 -5.90 6.59 -9.52
C ARG A 119 -5.71 5.51 -8.46
N LEU A 120 -4.68 5.64 -7.62
CA LEU A 120 -4.40 4.72 -6.53
C LEU A 120 -5.56 4.67 -5.51
N LEU A 121 -6.11 5.82 -5.13
CA LEU A 121 -7.23 5.94 -4.20
C LEU A 121 -8.54 5.39 -4.79
N HIS A 122 -8.77 5.62 -6.08
CA HIS A 122 -10.00 5.21 -6.78
C HIS A 122 -10.23 3.70 -6.73
N HIS A 123 -9.19 2.89 -6.88
CA HIS A 123 -9.28 1.43 -6.77
C HIS A 123 -9.77 0.94 -5.40
N SER A 124 -9.71 1.79 -4.38
CA SER A 124 -10.22 1.51 -3.04
C SER A 124 -11.50 2.27 -2.71
N GLY A 125 -12.13 2.87 -3.72
CA GLY A 125 -13.35 3.66 -3.56
C GLY A 125 -13.18 4.97 -2.79
N MET A 126 -11.94 5.44 -2.64
CA MET A 126 -11.63 6.70 -1.97
C MET A 126 -11.57 7.85 -2.97
N ILE A 127 -12.01 9.02 -2.52
CA ILE A 127 -12.02 10.25 -3.33
C ILE A 127 -11.16 11.29 -2.63
N ILE A 128 -10.37 12.02 -3.41
CA ILE A 128 -9.65 13.21 -2.98
C ILE A 128 -9.87 14.33 -4.00
N ASP A 129 -10.41 15.45 -3.53
CA ASP A 129 -10.70 16.63 -4.34
C ASP A 129 -10.56 17.91 -3.50
N ASN A 130 -10.98 19.04 -4.03
CA ASN A 130 -10.88 20.34 -3.31
C ASN A 130 -11.87 20.44 -2.15
N ALA A 131 -12.99 19.71 -2.20
CA ALA A 131 -13.98 19.68 -1.12
C ALA A 131 -13.57 18.66 -0.02
N THR A 132 -12.86 17.60 -0.41
CA THR A 132 -12.35 16.55 0.48
C THR A 132 -10.84 16.40 0.26
N PRO A 133 -10.03 17.37 0.76
CA PRO A 133 -8.59 17.42 0.47
C PRO A 133 -7.75 16.40 1.25
N ILE A 134 -8.36 15.63 2.15
CA ILE A 134 -7.71 14.60 2.95
C ILE A 134 -8.42 13.27 2.71
N ALA A 135 -7.67 12.27 2.27
CA ALA A 135 -8.14 10.90 2.12
C ALA A 135 -7.33 9.97 3.02
N GLN A 136 -8.01 9.14 3.80
CA GLN A 136 -7.40 8.12 4.65
C GLN A 136 -8.12 6.81 4.47
N GLY A 137 -7.38 5.72 4.30
CA GLY A 137 -7.99 4.41 4.14
C GLY A 137 -6.97 3.33 3.79
N HIS A 138 -7.47 2.30 3.09
CA HIS A 138 -6.69 1.13 2.73
C HIS A 138 -6.73 0.90 1.24
N LEU A 139 -5.56 0.59 0.72
CA LEU A 139 -5.38 0.02 -0.60
C LEU A 139 -5.45 -1.52 -0.51
N PRO A 140 -5.61 -2.23 -1.64
CA PRO A 140 -5.45 -3.67 -1.67
C PRO A 140 -4.14 -4.13 -1.03
N GLY A 141 -4.11 -5.35 -0.46
CA GLY A 141 -2.92 -5.88 0.18
C GLY A 141 -2.63 -5.34 1.60
N ASN A 142 -3.65 -4.82 2.29
CA ASN A 142 -3.55 -4.22 3.64
C ASN A 142 -2.63 -2.98 3.74
N THR A 143 -2.39 -2.33 2.64
CA THR A 143 -1.60 -1.10 2.60
C THR A 143 -2.43 0.07 3.11
N ARG A 144 -1.93 0.79 4.11
CA ARG A 144 -2.57 2.01 4.61
C ARG A 144 -2.09 3.21 3.82
N ILE A 145 -3.01 4.11 3.47
CA ILE A 145 -2.70 5.37 2.81
C ILE A 145 -3.33 6.56 3.54
N THR A 146 -2.56 7.62 3.65
CA THR A 146 -3.04 8.96 4.01
C THR A 146 -2.54 9.92 2.93
N ALA A 147 -3.45 10.56 2.22
CA ALA A 147 -3.14 11.52 1.17
C ALA A 147 -3.76 12.88 1.51
N ILE A 148 -3.00 13.94 1.31
CA ILE A 148 -3.36 15.32 1.60
C ILE A 148 -2.99 16.18 0.40
N LYS A 149 -3.96 16.92 -0.16
CA LYS A 149 -3.73 17.82 -1.29
C LYS A 149 -4.08 19.27 -0.98
N SER A 150 -3.78 20.17 -1.89
CA SER A 150 -4.24 21.56 -1.84
C SER A 150 -5.78 21.61 -1.62
N PRO A 151 -6.27 22.53 -0.77
CA PRO A 151 -5.58 23.67 -0.17
C PRO A 151 -4.88 23.39 1.18
N VAL A 152 -4.80 22.14 1.65
CA VAL A 152 -4.17 21.80 2.94
C VAL A 152 -2.64 21.75 2.83
N VAL A 153 -2.11 21.37 1.66
CA VAL A 153 -0.70 21.48 1.31
C VAL A 153 -0.50 22.51 0.22
N ASP A 154 0.70 23.03 0.06
CA ASP A 154 1.03 24.00 -0.95
C ASP A 154 0.77 23.46 -2.37
N GLU A 155 0.26 24.31 -3.26
CA GLU A 155 -0.03 23.92 -4.65
C GLU A 155 1.22 23.47 -5.41
N GLU A 156 2.36 24.07 -5.10
CA GLU A 156 3.66 23.73 -5.70
C GLU A 156 4.12 22.31 -5.32
N ALA A 157 3.79 21.83 -4.13
CA ALA A 157 4.05 20.45 -3.71
C ALA A 157 3.10 19.44 -4.39
N GLY A 158 1.90 19.89 -4.75
CA GLY A 158 0.85 19.13 -5.39
C GLY A 158 0.08 18.28 -4.40
N ILE A 159 0.70 17.23 -3.87
CA ILE A 159 0.09 16.30 -2.91
C ILE A 159 1.15 15.74 -1.96
N SER A 160 0.79 15.58 -0.70
CA SER A 160 1.58 14.85 0.29
C SER A 160 0.91 13.53 0.61
N VAL A 161 1.67 12.43 0.62
CA VAL A 161 1.12 11.09 0.83
C VAL A 161 2.06 10.27 1.71
N SER A 162 1.48 9.55 2.69
CA SER A 162 2.15 8.49 3.41
C SER A 162 1.46 7.17 3.08
N ILE A 163 2.21 6.22 2.54
CA ILE A 163 1.75 4.87 2.20
C ILE A 163 2.54 3.90 3.08
N ARG A 164 1.85 3.21 3.98
CA ARG A 164 2.45 2.19 4.83
C ARG A 164 2.08 0.80 4.34
N LEU A 165 3.09 0.07 3.89
CA LEU A 165 2.98 -1.30 3.43
C LEU A 165 3.00 -2.23 4.65
N LEU A 166 1.89 -2.90 4.89
CA LEU A 166 1.79 -3.84 5.98
C LEU A 166 2.13 -5.23 5.46
N HIS A 167 3.30 -5.71 5.84
CA HIS A 167 3.72 -7.07 5.52
C HIS A 167 3.12 -8.02 6.55
N PRO A 168 2.14 -8.87 6.17
CA PRO A 168 1.54 -9.83 7.08
C PRO A 168 2.52 -10.95 7.39
N GLN A 169 3.49 -10.67 8.25
CA GLN A 169 4.29 -11.73 8.82
C GLN A 169 3.47 -12.41 9.91
N ARG A 170 3.24 -13.71 9.78
CA ARG A 170 2.80 -14.51 10.91
C ARG A 170 3.94 -14.54 11.93
N VAL A 171 3.90 -13.59 12.83
CA VAL A 171 4.81 -13.59 13.98
C VAL A 171 4.30 -14.62 14.97
N ASP A 172 5.02 -15.70 15.09
CA ASP A 172 4.76 -16.73 16.07
C ASP A 172 5.58 -16.51 17.35
N ARG A 173 5.32 -17.33 18.35
CA ARG A 173 6.04 -17.36 19.63
C ARG A 173 7.56 -17.46 19.43
N LYS A 174 7.99 -18.28 18.47
CA LYS A 174 9.41 -18.53 18.19
C LYS A 174 10.11 -17.26 17.75
N HIS A 175 9.49 -16.50 16.85
CA HIS A 175 10.03 -15.22 16.38
C HIS A 175 10.21 -14.19 17.52
N ILE A 176 9.23 -14.10 18.44
CA ILE A 176 9.30 -13.19 19.59
C ILE A 176 10.52 -13.52 20.49
N ILE A 177 10.77 -14.81 20.70
CA ILE A 177 11.89 -15.26 21.55
C ILE A 177 13.23 -15.07 20.82
N GLU A 178 13.34 -15.50 19.57
CA GLU A 178 14.57 -15.41 18.78
C GLU A 178 14.99 -13.96 18.49
N SER A 179 14.04 -13.05 18.34
CA SER A 179 14.32 -11.60 18.21
C SER A 179 14.74 -10.93 19.51
N GLY A 180 14.66 -11.64 20.65
CA GLY A 180 14.97 -11.08 21.97
C GLY A 180 13.92 -10.09 22.50
N MET A 181 12.73 -10.03 21.87
CA MET A 181 11.65 -9.13 22.30
C MET A 181 11.09 -9.52 23.67
N ALA A 182 11.00 -10.83 23.97
CA ALA A 182 10.63 -11.36 25.26
C ALA A 182 11.26 -12.75 25.49
N THR A 183 11.44 -13.10 26.77
CA THR A 183 11.87 -14.45 27.14
C THR A 183 10.72 -15.46 27.01
N GLU A 184 11.07 -16.74 26.94
CA GLU A 184 10.07 -17.81 26.90
C GLU A 184 9.12 -17.77 28.10
N GLU A 185 9.65 -17.49 29.30
CA GLU A 185 8.88 -17.37 30.53
C GLU A 185 7.90 -16.20 30.50
N MET A 186 8.32 -15.04 29.96
CA MET A 186 7.45 -13.88 29.78
C MET A 186 6.28 -14.19 28.84
N ILE A 187 6.56 -14.82 27.72
CA ILE A 187 5.52 -15.19 26.75
C ILE A 187 4.56 -16.22 27.37
N ALA A 188 5.08 -17.26 28.03
CA ALA A 188 4.25 -18.27 28.68
C ALA A 188 3.33 -17.64 29.75
N PHE A 189 3.82 -16.68 30.51
CA PHE A 189 3.02 -15.95 31.50
C PHE A 189 1.91 -15.11 30.81
N LEU A 190 2.23 -14.38 29.75
CA LEU A 190 1.23 -13.58 29.04
C LEU A 190 0.17 -14.47 28.35
N GLU A 191 0.56 -15.59 27.75
CA GLU A 191 -0.37 -16.57 27.17
C GLU A 191 -1.30 -17.15 28.25
N MET A 192 -0.77 -17.42 29.45
CA MET A 192 -1.58 -17.85 30.59
C MET A 192 -2.58 -16.75 31.00
N CYS A 193 -2.15 -15.48 31.09
CA CYS A 193 -3.04 -14.36 31.38
C CYS A 193 -4.22 -14.30 30.38
N ILE A 194 -3.95 -14.39 29.09
CA ILE A 194 -4.98 -14.38 28.04
C ILE A 194 -5.91 -15.58 28.17
N ARG A 195 -5.36 -16.77 28.39
CA ARG A 195 -6.15 -18.01 28.55
C ARG A 195 -7.11 -17.94 29.73
N TYR A 196 -6.73 -17.30 30.82
CA TYR A 196 -7.57 -17.13 32.01
C TYR A 196 -8.41 -15.83 31.99
N GLY A 197 -8.46 -15.11 30.87
CA GLY A 197 -9.33 -13.95 30.70
C GLY A 197 -8.84 -12.68 31.41
N VAL A 198 -7.55 -12.60 31.71
CA VAL A 198 -6.94 -11.40 32.28
C VAL A 198 -6.84 -10.34 31.19
N SER A 199 -7.28 -9.11 31.48
CA SER A 199 -7.12 -7.99 30.58
C SER A 199 -5.65 -7.57 30.49
N VAL A 200 -5.12 -7.46 29.27
CA VAL A 200 -3.73 -7.09 29.01
C VAL A 200 -3.70 -5.80 28.22
N VAL A 201 -2.86 -4.85 28.63
CA VAL A 201 -2.59 -3.61 27.91
C VAL A 201 -1.15 -3.64 27.39
N ILE A 202 -0.97 -3.40 26.08
CA ILE A 202 0.34 -3.31 25.44
C ILE A 202 0.58 -1.86 25.04
N ALA A 203 1.56 -1.22 25.66
CA ALA A 203 1.91 0.17 25.43
C ALA A 203 3.39 0.33 25.02
N GLY A 204 3.67 1.36 24.24
CA GLY A 204 5.03 1.65 23.77
C GLY A 204 5.04 2.65 22.61
N ARG A 205 6.22 3.07 22.18
CA ARG A 205 6.42 3.99 21.05
C ARG A 205 6.00 3.34 19.73
N THR A 206 5.79 4.14 18.70
CA THR A 206 5.63 3.65 17.31
C THR A 206 6.82 2.77 16.95
N SER A 207 6.58 1.70 16.19
CA SER A 207 7.58 0.71 15.76
C SER A 207 8.30 -0.04 16.89
N SER A 208 7.73 -0.09 18.12
CA SER A 208 8.30 -0.85 19.24
C SER A 208 7.84 -2.31 19.30
N GLY A 209 7.15 -2.83 18.27
CA GLY A 209 6.70 -4.22 18.22
C GLY A 209 5.38 -4.53 18.94
N LYS A 210 4.58 -3.51 19.35
CA LYS A 210 3.29 -3.72 20.04
C LYS A 210 2.34 -4.65 19.29
N THR A 211 2.10 -4.35 18.02
CA THR A 211 1.20 -5.14 17.15
C THR A 211 1.77 -6.52 16.88
N THR A 212 3.10 -6.63 16.75
CA THR A 212 3.85 -7.88 16.60
C THR A 212 3.62 -8.79 17.80
N LEU A 213 3.83 -8.29 19.02
CA LEU A 213 3.58 -9.02 20.26
C LEU A 213 2.11 -9.40 20.40
N MET A 214 1.20 -8.47 20.10
CA MET A 214 -0.25 -8.73 20.16
C MET A 214 -0.68 -9.82 19.20
N ASN A 215 -0.20 -9.82 17.94
CA ASN A 215 -0.45 -10.89 16.98
C ASN A 215 0.02 -12.26 17.49
N ALA A 216 1.23 -12.32 18.04
CA ALA A 216 1.77 -13.57 18.60
C ALA A 216 0.94 -14.10 19.76
N LEU A 217 0.58 -13.24 20.73
CA LEU A 217 -0.22 -13.62 21.89
C LEU A 217 -1.64 -14.05 21.51
N LEU A 218 -2.32 -13.30 20.62
CA LEU A 218 -3.68 -13.62 20.18
C LEU A 218 -3.72 -14.89 19.33
N SER A 219 -2.62 -15.27 18.68
CA SER A 219 -2.50 -16.54 17.95
C SER A 219 -2.51 -17.76 18.89
N SER A 220 -2.25 -17.59 20.19
CA SER A 220 -2.32 -18.66 21.20
C SER A 220 -3.74 -18.93 21.71
N ILE A 221 -4.71 -18.09 21.37
CA ILE A 221 -6.11 -18.30 21.74
C ILE A 221 -6.62 -19.59 21.08
N PRO A 222 -7.30 -20.49 21.85
CA PRO A 222 -7.88 -21.71 21.30
C PRO A 222 -8.88 -21.43 20.16
N ASP A 223 -8.90 -22.29 19.16
CA ASP A 223 -9.68 -22.10 17.92
C ASP A 223 -11.20 -22.15 18.16
N ASP A 224 -11.66 -22.74 19.28
CA ASP A 224 -13.06 -22.76 19.73
C ASP A 224 -13.52 -21.42 20.32
N LYS A 225 -12.62 -20.51 20.61
CA LYS A 225 -12.93 -19.17 21.14
C LYS A 225 -13.14 -18.17 20.02
N ARG A 226 -14.15 -17.32 20.21
CA ARG A 226 -14.38 -16.21 19.27
C ARG A 226 -13.47 -15.03 19.61
N ILE A 227 -12.70 -14.62 18.61
CA ILE A 227 -11.87 -13.40 18.66
C ILE A 227 -12.60 -12.30 17.89
N TYR A 228 -12.77 -11.14 18.53
CA TYR A 228 -13.34 -9.96 17.89
C TYR A 228 -12.34 -8.82 17.96
N THR A 229 -11.87 -8.32 16.82
CA THR A 229 -10.94 -7.18 16.77
C THR A 229 -11.65 -5.90 16.37
N ILE A 230 -11.27 -4.79 16.99
CA ILE A 230 -11.68 -3.44 16.60
C ILE A 230 -10.39 -2.66 16.36
N GLU A 231 -10.11 -2.36 15.10
CA GLU A 231 -8.87 -1.71 14.69
C GLU A 231 -9.18 -0.32 14.12
N SER A 232 -8.33 0.65 14.41
CA SER A 232 -8.50 2.02 13.93
C SER A 232 -7.59 2.26 12.73
N GLY A 233 -8.21 2.65 11.63
CA GLY A 233 -7.52 3.06 10.42
C GLY A 233 -7.03 1.89 9.55
N ALA A 234 -6.34 0.86 10.06
CA ALA A 234 -5.84 -0.26 9.28
C ALA A 234 -6.03 -1.60 9.98
N ARG A 235 -6.14 -2.66 9.19
CA ARG A 235 -6.14 -4.04 9.68
C ARG A 235 -4.69 -4.49 9.84
N GLU A 236 -4.21 -4.54 11.08
CA GLU A 236 -2.85 -4.93 11.44
C GLU A 236 -2.79 -6.34 12.07
N LEU A 237 -3.94 -6.90 12.46
CA LEU A 237 -4.03 -8.21 13.10
C LEU A 237 -4.39 -9.29 12.08
N PHE A 238 -3.54 -10.33 11.99
CA PHE A 238 -3.66 -11.44 11.04
C PHE A 238 -3.92 -12.76 11.78
N LEU A 239 -5.10 -12.88 12.38
CA LEU A 239 -5.43 -13.94 13.31
C LEU A 239 -6.14 -15.14 12.66
N VAL A 240 -6.60 -15.03 11.42
CA VAL A 240 -7.31 -16.10 10.72
C VAL A 240 -6.35 -17.24 10.39
N LYS A 241 -6.62 -18.42 10.97
CA LYS A 241 -5.90 -19.65 10.67
C LYS A 241 -6.60 -20.40 9.56
N LYS A 242 -5.85 -20.88 8.56
CA LYS A 242 -6.37 -21.67 7.45
C LYS A 242 -5.65 -23.03 7.38
N ASN A 243 -6.38 -24.06 6.96
CA ASN A 243 -5.79 -25.36 6.64
C ASN A 243 -5.15 -25.32 5.23
N ARG A 244 -4.54 -26.43 4.82
CA ARG A 244 -3.93 -26.60 3.49
C ARG A 244 -4.89 -26.47 2.31
N PHE A 245 -6.21 -26.55 2.57
CA PHE A 245 -7.26 -26.42 1.56
C PHE A 245 -7.86 -25.00 1.52
N GLY A 246 -7.41 -24.09 2.40
CA GLY A 246 -7.91 -22.71 2.48
C GLY A 246 -9.10 -22.52 3.44
N ASP A 247 -9.60 -23.58 4.08
CA ASP A 247 -10.71 -23.48 5.03
C ASP A 247 -10.26 -22.82 6.33
N THR A 248 -11.13 -21.98 6.90
CA THR A 248 -10.87 -21.28 8.15
C THR A 248 -11.04 -22.25 9.34
N LEU A 249 -10.03 -22.30 10.22
CA LEU A 249 -9.98 -23.20 11.37
C LEU A 249 -10.47 -22.55 12.67
N ASN A 250 -10.42 -21.23 12.79
CA ASN A 250 -10.74 -20.52 14.03
C ASN A 250 -11.84 -19.47 13.81
N ASN A 251 -12.44 -18.99 14.90
CA ASN A 251 -13.55 -18.05 14.87
C ASN A 251 -13.07 -16.61 15.12
N VAL A 252 -12.79 -15.87 14.05
CA VAL A 252 -12.27 -14.50 14.12
C VAL A 252 -13.15 -13.54 13.32
N VAL A 253 -13.52 -12.43 13.94
CA VAL A 253 -14.21 -11.31 13.30
C VAL A 253 -13.31 -10.09 13.40
N HIS A 254 -12.88 -9.58 12.26
CA HIS A 254 -12.12 -8.36 12.17
C HIS A 254 -13.03 -7.19 11.80
N THR A 255 -12.96 -6.11 12.57
CA THR A 255 -13.68 -4.87 12.26
C THR A 255 -12.74 -3.66 12.28
N LEU A 256 -13.12 -2.66 11.51
CA LEU A 256 -12.44 -1.35 11.47
C LEU A 256 -13.39 -0.29 12.03
N SER A 257 -12.86 0.59 12.88
CA SER A 257 -13.61 1.76 13.31
C SER A 257 -13.80 2.72 12.12
N ARG A 258 -15.00 3.24 11.97
CA ARG A 258 -15.30 4.34 11.04
C ARG A 258 -15.56 5.62 11.83
N PRO A 259 -14.98 6.77 11.42
CA PRO A 259 -15.42 8.06 11.94
C PRO A 259 -16.91 8.22 11.65
N SER A 260 -17.69 8.61 12.68
CA SER A 260 -19.11 8.91 12.46
C SER A 260 -19.23 10.21 11.66
N GLU A 261 -20.02 10.19 10.58
CA GLU A 261 -20.40 11.42 9.85
C GLU A 261 -21.37 12.28 10.67
N ASN A 262 -21.97 11.72 11.70
CA ASN A 262 -22.93 12.40 12.57
C ASN A 262 -22.17 13.18 13.65
N SER A 263 -22.25 14.53 13.62
CA SER A 263 -21.55 15.42 14.53
C SER A 263 -21.85 15.16 16.02
N ALA A 264 -23.00 14.55 16.35
CA ALA A 264 -23.39 14.17 17.70
C ALA A 264 -22.49 13.07 18.32
N TYR A 265 -21.80 12.26 17.50
CA TYR A 265 -20.94 11.15 17.96
C TYR A 265 -19.43 11.42 17.82
N ARG A 266 -19.04 12.63 17.40
CA ARG A 266 -17.61 12.98 17.24
C ARG A 266 -16.83 13.14 18.55
N HIS A 267 -17.51 13.15 19.69
CA HIS A 267 -16.91 13.45 21.01
C HIS A 267 -17.03 12.30 22.03
N SER A 268 -17.36 11.08 21.59
CA SER A 268 -17.58 9.96 22.52
C SER A 268 -16.56 8.82 22.37
N PHE A 269 -15.28 9.16 22.15
CA PHE A 269 -14.15 8.22 22.45
C PHE A 269 -12.84 9.00 22.60
#